data_3d8282101c7b6f410a404d7b9da2fc83
#
_entry.id   3d8282101c7b6f410a404d7b9da2fc83
#
_cell.length_a   1.000
_cell.length_b   1.000
_cell.length_c   1.000
_cell.angle_alpha   90.00
_cell.angle_beta   90.00
_cell.angle_gamma   90.00
#
_symmetry.space_group_name_H-M   'P 1'
#
loop_
_entity.id
_entity.type
_entity.pdbx_description
1 polymer ?
#
loop_
_entity_poly.entity_id
_entity_poly.type
_entity_poly.pdbx_seq_one_letter_code
_entity_poly.pdbx_strand_id
1 'polypeptide(L)'
;MEQNFVERINKSLTDMKTEIISKLIVSNKDFKAIVEGMDPKDLADSASDDIDRKMIEAIGSQELKRLKLIDAALTRIQQGKYGLCMKCGKRIPQDRLEAIPYALMCIECKTVEERRNR
;
A
#
# COMPACT_ATOMS: atom_id res chain seq x y z
N MET A 1 8.50 16.45 -8.49
CA MET A 1 9.26 15.25 -8.16
C MET A 1 9.77 14.61 -9.45
N GLU A 2 10.98 14.14 -9.45
CA GLU A 2 11.57 13.56 -10.66
C GLU A 2 10.83 12.29 -11.10
N GLN A 3 10.63 12.16 -12.40
CA GLN A 3 9.94 11.03 -12.99
C GLN A 3 10.64 9.70 -12.68
N ASN A 4 11.97 9.69 -12.73
CA ASN A 4 12.76 8.49 -12.42
C ASN A 4 12.56 8.01 -10.98
N PHE A 5 12.45 8.95 -10.05
CA PHE A 5 12.18 8.63 -8.65
C PHE A 5 10.79 7.99 -8.50
N VAL A 6 9.80 8.59 -9.14
CA VAL A 6 8.41 8.09 -9.07
C VAL A 6 8.31 6.68 -9.69
N GLU A 7 8.98 6.45 -10.82
CA GLU A 7 8.98 5.13 -11.45
C GLU A 7 9.63 4.07 -10.56
N ARG A 8 10.73 4.42 -9.91
CA ARG A 8 11.42 3.52 -8.98
C ARG A 8 10.53 3.19 -7.78
N ILE A 9 9.84 4.18 -7.24
CA ILE A 9 8.92 3.98 -6.12
C ILE A 9 7.72 3.15 -6.55
N ASN A 10 7.18 3.38 -7.75
CA ASN A 10 6.07 2.60 -8.28
C ASN A 10 6.42 1.11 -8.33
N LYS A 11 7.61 0.80 -8.84
CA LYS A 11 8.09 -0.58 -8.89
C LYS A 11 8.25 -1.16 -7.48
N SER A 12 8.84 -0.39 -6.58
CA SER A 12 9.03 -0.82 -5.19
C SER A 12 7.70 -1.15 -4.51
N LEU A 13 6.70 -0.29 -4.68
CA LEU A 13 5.37 -0.49 -4.10
C LEU A 13 4.69 -1.73 -4.69
N THR A 14 4.79 -1.90 -6.00
CA THR A 14 4.22 -3.06 -6.68
C THR A 14 4.87 -4.35 -6.18
N ASP A 15 6.19 -4.36 -6.03
CA ASP A 15 6.93 -5.51 -5.51
C ASP A 15 6.54 -5.82 -4.07
N MET A 16 6.39 -4.80 -3.22
CA MET A 16 5.95 -4.96 -1.83
C MET A 16 4.56 -5.60 -1.76
N LYS A 17 3.64 -5.11 -2.59
CA LYS A 17 2.28 -5.64 -2.65
C LYS A 17 2.28 -7.10 -3.07
N THR A 18 3.00 -7.42 -4.14
CA THR A 18 3.12 -8.78 -4.65
C THR A 18 3.71 -9.71 -3.60
N GLU A 19 4.75 -9.25 -2.88
CA GLU A 19 5.39 -10.05 -1.84
C GLU A 19 4.43 -10.36 -0.68
N ILE A 20 3.67 -9.36 -0.22
CA ILE A 20 2.71 -9.55 0.86
C ILE A 20 1.67 -10.59 0.45
N ILE A 21 1.11 -10.46 -0.75
CA ILE A 21 0.08 -11.38 -1.24
C ILE A 21 0.65 -12.79 -1.44
N SER A 22 1.87 -12.91 -1.94
CA SER A 22 2.53 -14.22 -2.14
C SER A 22 2.73 -14.94 -0.81
N LYS A 23 3.15 -14.22 0.23
CA LYS A 23 3.32 -14.80 1.57
C LYS A 23 2.00 -15.28 2.14
N LEU A 24 0.93 -14.54 1.88
CA LEU A 24 -0.41 -14.91 2.34
C LEU A 24 -0.90 -16.19 1.68
N ILE A 25 -0.67 -16.33 0.38
CA ILE A 25 -1.06 -17.53 -0.36
C ILE A 25 -0.35 -18.76 0.21
N VAL A 26 0.93 -18.63 0.56
CA VAL A 26 1.72 -19.73 1.10
C VAL A 26 1.31 -20.09 2.53
N SER A 27 1.02 -19.09 3.37
CA SER A 27 0.81 -19.29 4.80
C SER A 27 -0.64 -19.50 5.21
N ASN A 28 -1.59 -19.25 4.34
CA ASN A 28 -3.02 -19.30 4.69
C ASN A 28 -3.80 -20.12 3.66
N LYS A 29 -4.34 -21.27 4.10
CA LYS A 29 -5.07 -22.19 3.22
C LYS A 29 -6.36 -21.59 2.69
N ASP A 30 -7.07 -20.83 3.51
CA ASP A 30 -8.32 -20.21 3.10
C ASP A 30 -8.09 -19.15 2.02
N PHE A 31 -7.06 -18.35 2.19
CA PHE A 31 -6.67 -17.35 1.20
C PHE A 31 -6.23 -18.03 -0.10
N LYS A 32 -5.47 -19.12 0.01
CA LYS A 32 -5.04 -19.90 -1.14
C LYS A 32 -6.23 -20.46 -1.93
N ALA A 33 -7.25 -20.94 -1.24
CA ALA A 33 -8.46 -21.48 -1.87
C ALA A 33 -9.20 -20.39 -2.65
N ILE A 34 -9.22 -19.16 -2.14
CA ILE A 34 -9.90 -18.02 -2.77
C ILE A 34 -9.18 -17.60 -4.05
N VAL A 35 -7.86 -17.64 -4.05
CA VAL A 35 -7.04 -17.12 -5.16
C VAL A 35 -6.44 -18.23 -6.01
N GLU A 36 -6.90 -19.46 -5.84
CA GLU A 36 -6.39 -20.59 -6.59
C GLU A 36 -6.56 -20.35 -8.09
N GLY A 37 -5.46 -20.51 -8.83
CA GLY A 37 -5.43 -20.24 -10.25
C GLY A 37 -5.14 -18.79 -10.63
N MET A 38 -5.04 -17.89 -9.65
CA MET A 38 -4.70 -16.49 -9.92
C MET A 38 -3.21 -16.25 -9.64
N ASP A 39 -2.57 -15.47 -10.51
CA ASP A 39 -1.22 -15.00 -10.29
C ASP A 39 -1.26 -13.94 -9.17
N PRO A 40 -0.31 -13.94 -8.20
CA PRO A 40 -0.27 -12.92 -7.16
C PRO A 40 -0.25 -11.49 -7.70
N LYS A 41 0.38 -11.29 -8.85
CA LYS A 41 0.44 -9.98 -9.50
C LYS A 41 -0.95 -9.55 -10.00
N ASP A 42 -1.69 -10.45 -10.62
CA ASP A 42 -3.05 -10.18 -11.08
C ASP A 42 -3.98 -9.90 -9.89
N LEU A 43 -3.81 -10.63 -8.81
CA LEU A 43 -4.56 -10.41 -7.59
C LEU A 43 -4.27 -9.02 -7.00
N ALA A 44 -3.01 -8.59 -7.05
CA ALA A 44 -2.62 -7.27 -6.59
C ALA A 44 -3.25 -6.15 -7.42
N ASP A 45 -3.42 -6.38 -8.73
CA ASP A 45 -3.98 -5.38 -9.65
C ASP A 45 -5.50 -5.30 -9.61
N SER A 46 -6.17 -6.40 -9.23
CA SER A 46 -7.63 -6.51 -9.32
C SER A 46 -8.33 -6.74 -7.98
N ALA A 47 -7.86 -6.07 -6.92
CA ALA A 47 -8.47 -6.18 -5.60
C ALA A 47 -9.92 -5.72 -5.62
N SER A 48 -10.85 -6.65 -5.35
CA SER A 48 -12.28 -6.36 -5.25
C SER A 48 -12.72 -6.33 -3.78
N ASP A 49 -13.92 -5.79 -3.52
CA ASP A 49 -14.46 -5.72 -2.16
C ASP A 49 -14.58 -7.10 -1.50
N ASP A 50 -14.91 -8.13 -2.29
CA ASP A 50 -15.01 -9.49 -1.77
C ASP A 50 -13.65 -10.04 -1.36
N ILE A 51 -12.62 -9.76 -2.16
CA ILE A 51 -11.24 -10.13 -1.83
C ILE A 51 -10.79 -9.41 -0.57
N ASP A 52 -11.10 -8.12 -0.44
CA ASP A 52 -10.77 -7.34 0.75
C ASP A 52 -11.36 -7.94 2.03
N ARG A 53 -12.63 -8.34 1.99
CA ARG A 53 -13.28 -8.93 3.15
C ARG A 53 -12.61 -10.23 3.58
N LYS A 54 -12.28 -11.08 2.62
CA LYS A 54 -11.62 -12.35 2.90
C LYS A 54 -10.17 -12.16 3.34
N MET A 55 -9.52 -11.11 2.85
CA MET A 55 -8.20 -10.72 3.31
C MET A 55 -8.21 -10.32 4.79
N ILE A 56 -9.23 -9.57 5.24
CA ILE A 56 -9.35 -9.19 6.65
C ILE A 56 -9.37 -10.42 7.55
N GLU A 57 -10.10 -11.45 7.15
CA GLU A 57 -10.19 -12.69 7.91
C GLU A 57 -8.88 -13.47 7.90
N ALA A 58 -8.15 -13.42 6.78
CA ALA A 58 -6.95 -14.24 6.59
C ALA A 58 -5.69 -13.63 7.20
N ILE A 59 -5.55 -12.30 7.19
CA ILE A 59 -4.26 -11.65 7.48
C ILE A 59 -4.25 -10.81 8.73
N GLY A 60 -5.37 -10.45 9.27
CA GLY A 60 -5.43 -9.53 10.38
C GLY A 60 -5.25 -8.08 9.96
N SER A 61 -5.45 -7.18 10.91
CA SER A 61 -5.64 -5.75 10.64
C SER A 61 -4.40 -5.01 10.19
N GLN A 62 -3.20 -5.41 10.67
CA GLN A 62 -1.97 -4.66 10.35
C GLN A 62 -1.53 -4.85 8.91
N GLU A 63 -1.53 -6.07 8.42
CA GLU A 63 -1.16 -6.36 7.04
C GLU A 63 -2.16 -5.74 6.06
N LEU A 64 -3.44 -5.77 6.42
CA LEU A 64 -4.47 -5.13 5.61
C LEU A 64 -4.27 -3.62 5.53
N LYS A 65 -3.93 -2.98 6.65
CA LYS A 65 -3.62 -1.55 6.66
C LYS A 65 -2.46 -1.22 5.75
N ARG A 66 -1.41 -2.05 5.80
CA ARG A 66 -0.23 -1.86 4.96
C ARG A 66 -0.59 -1.98 3.48
N LEU A 67 -1.38 -2.99 3.10
CA LEU A 67 -1.84 -3.15 1.74
C LEU A 67 -2.66 -1.95 1.27
N LYS A 68 -3.55 -1.45 2.11
CA LYS A 68 -4.37 -0.27 1.77
C LYS A 68 -3.52 0.97 1.57
N LEU A 69 -2.49 1.16 2.39
CA LEU A 69 -1.57 2.29 2.22
C LEU A 69 -0.78 2.18 0.92
N ILE A 70 -0.33 0.98 0.58
CA ILE A 70 0.37 0.74 -0.68
C ILE A 70 -0.55 1.04 -1.87
N ASP A 71 -1.78 0.55 -1.84
CA ASP A 71 -2.77 0.81 -2.89
C ASP A 71 -3.06 2.30 -3.04
N ALA A 72 -3.22 3.00 -1.94
CA ALA A 72 -3.46 4.44 -1.95
C ALA A 72 -2.28 5.19 -2.57
N ALA A 73 -1.05 4.79 -2.23
CA ALA A 73 0.15 5.40 -2.79
C ALA A 73 0.24 5.16 -4.30
N LEU A 74 -0.05 3.94 -4.76
CA LEU A 74 -0.07 3.62 -6.19
C LEU A 74 -1.11 4.45 -6.93
N THR A 75 -2.28 4.62 -6.35
CA THR A 75 -3.34 5.45 -6.92
C THR A 75 -2.89 6.90 -7.06
N ARG A 76 -2.21 7.43 -6.03
CA ARG A 76 -1.70 8.80 -6.08
C ARG A 76 -0.62 8.98 -7.15
N ILE A 77 0.19 7.95 -7.40
CA ILE A 77 1.15 8.00 -8.51
C ILE A 77 0.41 8.16 -9.84
N GLN A 78 -0.66 7.38 -10.05
CA GLN A 78 -1.47 7.46 -11.26
C GLN A 78 -2.13 8.82 -11.43
N GLN A 79 -2.50 9.46 -10.31
CA GLN A 79 -3.14 10.78 -10.31
C GLN A 79 -2.15 11.94 -10.41
N GLY A 80 -0.85 11.66 -10.37
CA GLY A 80 0.18 12.69 -10.36
C GLY A 80 0.30 13.44 -9.05
N LYS A 81 -0.20 12.87 -7.96
CA LYS A 81 -0.21 13.49 -6.62
C LYS A 81 0.75 12.83 -5.63
N TYR A 82 1.53 11.85 -6.07
CA TYR A 82 2.46 11.17 -5.18
C TYR A 82 3.48 12.15 -4.59
N GLY A 83 3.77 11.97 -3.30
CA GLY A 83 4.73 12.83 -2.61
C GLY A 83 4.11 14.08 -1.99
N LEU A 84 2.80 14.28 -2.12
CA LEU A 84 2.08 15.36 -1.47
C LEU A 84 1.31 14.82 -0.27
N CYS A 85 1.39 15.52 0.86
CA CYS A 85 0.64 15.16 2.05
C CYS A 85 -0.87 15.27 1.78
N MET A 86 -1.60 14.21 2.07
CA MET A 86 -3.05 14.18 1.84
C MET A 86 -3.83 15.11 2.78
N LYS A 87 -3.21 15.57 3.86
CA LYS A 87 -3.86 16.46 4.83
C LYS A 87 -3.57 17.94 4.59
N CYS A 88 -2.31 18.30 4.41
CA CYS A 88 -1.92 19.70 4.27
C CYS A 88 -1.46 20.10 2.86
N GLY A 89 -1.27 19.14 1.97
CA GLY A 89 -0.85 19.43 0.59
C GLY A 89 0.62 19.77 0.40
N LYS A 90 1.40 19.83 1.47
CA LYS A 90 2.83 20.10 1.38
C LYS A 90 3.58 18.87 0.87
N ARG A 91 4.76 19.09 0.30
CA ARG A 91 5.58 17.99 -0.18
C ARG A 91 6.13 17.17 0.99
N ILE A 92 6.04 15.86 0.85
CA ILE A 92 6.68 14.94 1.79
C ILE A 92 8.16 14.85 1.37
N PRO A 93 9.12 14.96 2.34
CA PRO A 93 10.54 14.86 2.00
C PRO A 93 10.86 13.55 1.29
N GLN A 94 11.75 13.63 0.30
CA GLN A 94 12.15 12.46 -0.48
C GLN A 94 12.76 11.37 0.39
N ASP A 95 13.53 11.75 1.41
CA ASP A 95 14.12 10.81 2.36
C ASP A 95 13.06 9.95 3.04
N ARG A 96 11.95 10.59 3.43
CA ARG A 96 10.84 9.88 4.05
C ARG A 96 10.16 8.93 3.08
N LEU A 97 10.00 9.35 1.82
CA LEU A 97 9.41 8.50 0.79
C LEU A 97 10.30 7.31 0.45
N GLU A 98 11.61 7.47 0.50
CA GLU A 98 12.53 6.34 0.30
C GLU A 98 12.45 5.34 1.45
N ALA A 99 12.33 5.83 2.68
CA ALA A 99 12.20 4.97 3.85
C ALA A 99 10.81 4.32 3.94
N ILE A 100 9.76 5.08 3.60
CA ILE A 100 8.38 4.61 3.67
C ILE A 100 7.69 4.97 2.34
N PRO A 101 7.83 4.12 1.30
CA PRO A 101 7.29 4.44 -0.02
C PRO A 101 5.78 4.66 -0.05
N TYR A 102 5.06 4.09 0.90
CA TYR A 102 3.61 4.26 1.01
C TYR A 102 3.19 5.38 1.95
N ALA A 103 4.10 6.32 2.28
CA ALA A 103 3.77 7.46 3.11
C ALA A 103 2.80 8.39 2.38
N LEU A 104 1.69 8.73 3.03
CA LEU A 104 0.64 9.59 2.50
C LEU A 104 0.57 10.94 3.21
N MET A 105 1.27 11.07 4.33
CA MET A 105 1.26 12.28 5.16
C MET A 105 2.68 12.69 5.54
N CYS A 106 2.89 14.01 5.71
CA CYS A 106 4.13 14.50 6.25
C CYS A 106 4.23 14.14 7.75
N ILE A 107 5.42 14.25 8.32
CA ILE A 107 5.65 13.91 9.73
C ILE A 107 4.73 14.70 10.65
N GLU A 108 4.56 15.99 10.39
CA GLU A 108 3.72 16.85 11.23
C GLU A 108 2.27 16.38 11.26
N CYS A 109 1.69 16.11 10.09
CA CYS A 109 0.30 15.64 10.01
C CYS A 109 0.14 14.25 10.58
N LYS A 110 1.12 13.37 10.36
CA LYS A 110 1.10 12.01 10.91
C LYS A 110 1.13 12.06 12.43
N THR A 111 1.96 12.91 13.01
CA THR A 111 2.06 13.09 14.46
C THR A 111 0.75 13.58 15.06
N VAL A 112 0.11 14.56 14.42
CA VAL A 112 -1.19 15.08 14.86
C VAL A 112 -2.24 13.98 14.85
N GLU A 113 -2.29 13.20 13.78
CA GLU A 113 -3.28 12.13 13.65
C GLU A 113 -3.06 11.03 14.69
N GLU A 114 -1.82 10.65 14.96
CA GLU A 114 -1.50 9.67 15.99
C GLU A 114 -1.93 10.15 17.38
N ARG A 115 -1.77 11.44 17.69
CA ARG A 115 -2.23 12.02 18.94
C ARG A 115 -3.73 11.96 19.09
N ARG A 116 -4.47 12.18 18.00
CA ARG A 116 -5.94 12.11 18.00
C ARG A 116 -6.46 10.70 18.24
N ASN A 117 -5.69 9.70 17.79
CA ASN A 117 -6.10 8.30 17.87
C ASN A 117 -5.67 7.60 19.17
N ARG A 118 -5.09 8.35 20.10
CA ARG A 118 -4.75 7.81 21.44
C ARG A 118 -5.90 7.87 22.40
#